data_21755ccd86b0189b9a97311ab21cb6c8
#
_entry.id   21755ccd86b0189b9a97311ab21cb6c8
#
_cell.length_a   1.000
_cell.length_b   1.000
_cell.length_c   1.000
_cell.angle_alpha   90.00
_cell.angle_beta   90.00
_cell.angle_gamma   90.00
#
_symmetry.space_group_name_H-M   'P 1'
#
loop_
_entity.id
_entity.type
_entity.pdbx_description
1 polymer ?
#
loop_
_entity_poly.entity_id
_entity_poly.type
_entity_poly.pdbx_seq_one_letter_code
_entity_poly.pdbx_strand_id
1 'polypeptide(L)'
;KSPGEFLTIRFGHRTVSFYTISGIVARAVHTAVSLYAVAVVMCALIKVDGGSIFASTGMLGDSPEGYLSIWWALLILGAIALGYTIAGGFLAVLMTDVIQFGVLLAVVVFMIPLSFNAVGGVSAFIDKANEIPGFFSGTSPTYTWVWLLLWIFLNVAMIGGDWPFVQRYISVPTTRDAKKSTYLIGILYLVTPLIWYLPTMIYRVMEPGLALDLDATTMTFNGEHAYVNMSKLVLMKGMVGMMLAAMLSATLSNVSGILNVYANVYTYDIWGHKEKNRQADEKKRIKVGRLFTFVFGLVIIALSMFIPFAGGAEKVVVTLLTMVMCPLYIPSIWGLFSKRLTGNQLITAMVLTWFVGIMA
;
A
#
# COMPACT_ATOMS: atom_id res chain seq x y z
N LYS A 1 24.60 0.52 -8.21
CA LYS A 1 24.25 1.94 -8.26
C LYS A 1 22.78 2.06 -7.87
N SER A 2 22.50 2.88 -6.88
CA SER A 2 21.15 3.09 -6.35
C SER A 2 20.53 4.37 -6.93
N PRO A 3 19.19 4.56 -6.84
CA PRO A 3 18.58 5.85 -7.16
C PRO A 3 19.20 7.01 -6.38
N GLY A 4 19.57 6.79 -5.11
CA GLY A 4 20.26 7.78 -4.28
C GLY A 4 21.65 8.14 -4.81
N GLU A 5 22.39 7.19 -5.31
CA GLU A 5 23.70 7.46 -5.96
C GLU A 5 23.51 8.34 -7.21
N PHE A 6 22.51 8.04 -8.04
CA PHE A 6 22.17 8.90 -9.19
C PHE A 6 21.83 10.33 -8.76
N LEU A 7 20.94 10.47 -7.79
CA LEU A 7 20.54 11.79 -7.29
C LEU A 7 21.71 12.52 -6.63
N THR A 8 22.61 11.81 -5.94
CA THR A 8 23.84 12.38 -5.34
C THR A 8 24.76 12.93 -6.40
N ILE A 9 25.04 12.14 -7.44
CA ILE A 9 25.92 12.54 -8.54
C ILE A 9 25.34 13.72 -9.31
N ARG A 10 24.01 13.75 -9.50
CA ARG A 10 23.34 14.74 -10.34
C ARG A 10 23.00 16.04 -9.61
N PHE A 11 22.57 15.96 -8.36
CA PHE A 11 21.99 17.07 -7.61
C PHE A 11 22.68 17.38 -6.28
N GLY A 12 23.61 16.52 -5.86
CA GLY A 12 24.34 16.64 -4.61
C GLY A 12 23.60 16.04 -3.40
N HIS A 13 24.36 15.87 -2.33
CA HIS A 13 23.91 15.15 -1.11
C HIS A 13 22.73 15.83 -0.39
N ARG A 14 22.67 17.16 -0.39
CA ARG A 14 21.58 17.92 0.25
C ARG A 14 20.23 17.56 -0.35
N THR A 15 20.17 17.46 -1.68
CA THR A 15 18.95 17.09 -2.41
C THR A 15 18.53 15.66 -2.11
N VAL A 16 19.50 14.74 -2.06
CA VAL A 16 19.22 13.33 -1.74
C VAL A 16 18.71 13.19 -0.32
N SER A 17 19.31 13.85 0.64
CA SER A 17 18.84 13.79 2.03
C SER A 17 17.41 14.31 2.17
N PHE A 18 17.08 15.42 1.50
CA PHE A 18 15.73 15.97 1.48
C PHE A 18 14.73 14.98 0.85
N TYR A 19 15.06 14.46 -0.34
CA TYR A 19 14.25 13.47 -1.05
C TYR A 19 14.02 12.21 -0.22
N THR A 20 15.07 11.70 0.41
CA THR A 20 15.01 10.48 1.22
C THR A 20 14.14 10.68 2.46
N ILE A 21 14.32 11.77 3.21
CA ILE A 21 13.52 12.04 4.42
C ILE A 21 12.05 12.19 4.04
N SER A 22 11.75 12.94 2.99
CA SER A 22 10.40 13.11 2.48
C SER A 22 9.79 11.80 2.01
N GLY A 23 10.58 10.96 1.32
CA GLY A 23 10.17 9.62 0.89
C GLY A 23 9.87 8.68 2.06
N ILE A 24 10.66 8.73 3.14
CA ILE A 24 10.43 7.96 4.38
C ILE A 24 9.05 8.32 4.96
N VAL A 25 8.75 9.61 5.11
CA VAL A 25 7.47 10.08 5.66
C VAL A 25 6.31 9.63 4.78
N ALA A 26 6.40 9.86 3.48
CA ALA A 26 5.36 9.46 2.52
C ALA A 26 5.11 7.96 2.54
N ARG A 27 6.17 7.16 2.60
CA ARG A 27 6.07 5.71 2.63
C ARG A 27 5.59 5.16 3.97
N ALA A 28 5.88 5.83 5.09
CA ALA A 28 5.30 5.47 6.38
C ALA A 28 3.77 5.50 6.32
N VAL A 29 3.19 6.57 5.81
CA VAL A 29 1.72 6.71 5.67
C VAL A 29 1.16 5.66 4.71
N HIS A 30 1.76 5.49 3.53
CA HIS A 30 1.31 4.48 2.56
C HIS A 30 1.34 3.05 3.13
N THR A 31 2.38 2.71 3.89
CA THR A 31 2.52 1.40 4.53
C THR A 31 1.51 1.24 5.68
N ALA A 32 1.24 2.32 6.42
CA ALA A 32 0.22 2.35 7.45
C ALA A 32 -1.18 2.05 6.88
N VAL A 33 -1.52 2.60 5.72
CA VAL A 33 -2.78 2.28 5.01
C VAL A 33 -2.85 0.80 4.64
N SER A 34 -1.76 0.21 4.16
CA SER A 34 -1.73 -1.23 3.82
C SER A 34 -1.95 -2.10 5.07
N LEU A 35 -1.37 -1.72 6.21
CA LEU A 35 -1.57 -2.41 7.49
C LEU A 35 -3.01 -2.27 7.98
N TYR A 36 -3.58 -1.07 7.90
CA TYR A 36 -4.98 -0.79 8.25
C TYR A 36 -5.94 -1.61 7.38
N ALA A 37 -5.78 -1.61 6.06
CA ALA A 37 -6.68 -2.31 5.15
C ALA A 37 -6.80 -3.81 5.48
N VAL A 38 -5.69 -4.49 5.80
CA VAL A 38 -5.75 -5.90 6.18
C VAL A 38 -6.29 -6.08 7.61
N ALA A 39 -6.08 -5.12 8.51
CA ALA A 39 -6.68 -5.16 9.84
C ALA A 39 -8.21 -5.08 9.76
N VAL A 40 -8.79 -4.25 8.89
CA VAL A 40 -10.23 -4.20 8.61
C VAL A 40 -10.75 -5.55 8.16
N VAL A 41 -10.08 -6.22 7.22
CA VAL A 41 -10.44 -7.58 6.77
C VAL A 41 -10.40 -8.58 7.93
N MET A 42 -9.35 -8.52 8.75
CA MET A 42 -9.19 -9.39 9.92
C MET A 42 -10.31 -9.19 10.94
N CYS A 43 -10.66 -7.93 11.25
CA CYS A 43 -11.76 -7.59 12.16
C CYS A 43 -13.11 -8.05 11.63
N ALA A 44 -13.34 -7.95 10.33
CA ALA A 44 -14.58 -8.39 9.72
C ALA A 44 -14.75 -9.93 9.70
N LEU A 45 -13.68 -10.70 9.86
CA LEU A 45 -13.70 -12.17 9.78
C LEU A 45 -13.57 -12.86 11.15
N ILE A 46 -12.85 -12.26 12.10
CA ILE A 46 -12.54 -12.89 13.38
C ILE A 46 -13.55 -12.46 14.44
N LYS A 47 -14.37 -13.41 14.88
CA LYS A 47 -15.27 -13.25 16.03
C LYS A 47 -14.50 -13.54 17.30
N VAL A 48 -14.75 -12.75 18.35
CA VAL A 48 -14.13 -12.87 19.67
C VAL A 48 -15.22 -12.82 20.73
N ASP A 49 -15.07 -13.60 21.80
CA ASP A 49 -16.01 -13.56 22.93
C ASP A 49 -16.09 -12.15 23.52
N GLY A 50 -17.29 -11.64 23.73
CA GLY A 50 -17.54 -10.26 24.17
C GLY A 50 -16.90 -9.89 25.52
N GLY A 51 -16.54 -10.88 26.36
CA GLY A 51 -15.79 -10.67 27.60
C GLY A 51 -14.28 -10.64 27.44
N SER A 52 -13.73 -10.84 26.23
CA SER A 52 -12.30 -10.82 25.95
C SER A 52 -11.79 -9.38 25.86
N ILE A 53 -10.56 -9.15 26.34
CA ILE A 53 -9.82 -7.88 26.14
C ILE A 53 -9.57 -7.54 24.65
N PHE A 54 -9.66 -8.54 23.77
CA PHE A 54 -9.50 -8.39 22.34
C PHE A 54 -10.78 -8.03 21.60
N ALA A 55 -11.94 -8.13 22.29
CA ALA A 55 -13.23 -7.82 21.71
C ALA A 55 -13.40 -6.31 21.46
N SER A 56 -14.09 -5.99 20.38
CA SER A 56 -14.55 -4.63 20.14
C SER A 56 -15.59 -4.21 21.19
N THR A 57 -15.48 -2.97 21.62
CA THR A 57 -16.46 -2.32 22.52
C THR A 57 -17.50 -1.54 21.76
N GLY A 58 -17.45 -1.52 20.42
CA GLY A 58 -18.31 -0.68 19.57
C GLY A 58 -18.02 0.81 19.71
N MET A 59 -16.88 1.21 20.30
CA MET A 59 -16.50 2.62 20.41
C MET A 59 -16.07 3.18 19.06
N LEU A 60 -16.07 4.51 18.95
CA LEU A 60 -15.64 5.23 17.76
C LEU A 60 -14.25 4.76 17.29
N GLY A 61 -14.13 4.34 16.05
CA GLY A 61 -12.89 3.80 15.47
C GLY A 61 -12.63 2.32 15.77
N ASP A 62 -13.59 1.60 16.33
CA ASP A 62 -13.51 0.17 16.63
C ASP A 62 -14.40 -0.66 15.69
N SER A 63 -14.30 -1.98 15.78
CA SER A 63 -15.11 -2.93 15.02
C SER A 63 -16.48 -3.14 15.68
N PRO A 64 -17.45 -3.79 15.01
CA PRO A 64 -18.71 -4.18 15.64
C PRO A 64 -18.52 -5.05 16.88
N GLU A 65 -19.45 -4.97 17.83
CA GLU A 65 -19.44 -5.86 19.01
C GLU A 65 -19.40 -7.34 18.59
N GLY A 66 -18.65 -8.14 19.34
CA GLY A 66 -18.47 -9.57 19.05
C GLY A 66 -17.43 -9.88 17.96
N TYR A 67 -16.71 -8.86 17.51
CA TYR A 67 -15.58 -9.01 16.59
C TYR A 67 -14.27 -8.51 17.23
N LEU A 68 -13.15 -8.83 16.59
CA LEU A 68 -11.83 -8.35 17.02
C LEU A 68 -11.76 -6.82 16.90
N SER A 69 -11.27 -6.17 17.95
CA SER A 69 -11.01 -4.73 17.93
C SER A 69 -9.91 -4.36 16.93
N ILE A 70 -10.13 -3.30 16.15
CA ILE A 70 -9.17 -2.83 15.14
C ILE A 70 -7.83 -2.42 15.76
N TRP A 71 -7.86 -1.89 16.99
CA TRP A 71 -6.66 -1.51 17.73
C TRP A 71 -5.76 -2.71 18.03
N TRP A 72 -6.37 -3.81 18.49
CA TRP A 72 -5.66 -5.06 18.73
C TRP A 72 -5.18 -5.71 17.44
N ALA A 73 -5.99 -5.68 16.38
CA ALA A 73 -5.58 -6.18 15.08
C ALA A 73 -4.32 -5.45 14.58
N LEU A 74 -4.30 -4.11 14.62
CA LEU A 74 -3.15 -3.30 14.20
C LEU A 74 -1.91 -3.56 15.06
N LEU A 75 -2.06 -3.66 16.39
CA LEU A 75 -0.95 -3.97 17.28
C LEU A 75 -0.35 -5.36 17.02
N ILE A 76 -1.20 -6.38 16.90
CA ILE A 76 -0.77 -7.76 16.65
C ILE A 76 -0.06 -7.85 15.30
N LEU A 77 -0.69 -7.33 14.24
CA LEU A 77 -0.10 -7.35 12.90
C LEU A 77 1.20 -6.56 12.82
N GLY A 78 1.22 -5.39 13.44
CA GLY A 78 2.42 -4.56 13.50
C GLY A 78 3.56 -5.23 14.27
N ALA A 79 3.26 -5.87 15.41
CA ALA A 79 4.26 -6.61 16.19
C ALA A 79 4.82 -7.81 15.42
N ILE A 80 3.96 -8.56 14.72
CA ILE A 80 4.38 -9.67 13.84
C ILE A 80 5.26 -9.16 12.70
N ALA A 81 4.84 -8.08 12.02
CA ALA A 81 5.61 -7.47 10.93
C ALA A 81 7.00 -7.03 11.39
N LEU A 82 7.09 -6.37 12.55
CA LEU A 82 8.36 -5.94 13.15
C LEU A 82 9.24 -7.12 13.53
N GLY A 83 8.71 -8.09 14.26
CA GLY A 83 9.44 -9.28 14.68
C GLY A 83 10.01 -10.07 13.51
N TYR A 84 9.18 -10.30 12.50
CA TYR A 84 9.55 -10.97 11.25
C TYR A 84 10.63 -10.20 10.47
N THR A 85 10.50 -8.87 10.35
CA THR A 85 11.48 -8.04 9.63
C THR A 85 12.83 -8.00 10.31
N ILE A 86 12.86 -7.89 11.64
CA ILE A 86 14.10 -7.84 12.42
C ILE A 86 14.83 -9.19 12.40
N ALA A 87 14.07 -10.31 12.35
CA ALA A 87 14.61 -11.66 12.40
C ALA A 87 14.96 -12.25 11.03
N GLY A 88 14.13 -12.01 9.99
CA GLY A 88 14.10 -12.84 8.78
C GLY A 88 15.02 -12.46 7.61
N GLY A 89 15.41 -11.21 7.47
CA GLY A 89 16.19 -10.74 6.31
C GLY A 89 15.45 -10.77 4.95
N PHE A 90 16.03 -10.11 3.94
CA PHE A 90 15.38 -9.81 2.66
C PHE A 90 15.09 -11.04 1.77
N LEU A 91 15.99 -12.04 1.73
CA LEU A 91 15.87 -13.18 0.81
C LEU A 91 14.73 -14.12 1.20
N ALA A 92 14.55 -14.36 2.50
CA ALA A 92 13.46 -15.20 3.00
C ALA A 92 12.09 -14.60 2.66
N VAL A 93 11.97 -13.27 2.76
CA VAL A 93 10.76 -12.52 2.39
C VAL A 93 10.43 -12.72 0.91
N LEU A 94 11.41 -12.56 0.01
CA LEU A 94 11.20 -12.71 -1.44
C LEU A 94 10.70 -14.09 -1.84
N MET A 95 11.19 -15.16 -1.21
CA MET A 95 10.75 -16.53 -1.53
C MET A 95 9.32 -16.80 -1.08
N THR A 96 8.95 -16.28 0.10
CA THR A 96 7.57 -16.41 0.59
C THR A 96 6.58 -15.61 -0.24
N ASP A 97 6.96 -14.44 -0.76
CA ASP A 97 6.10 -13.56 -1.57
C ASP A 97 5.54 -14.27 -2.80
N VAL A 98 6.38 -15.05 -3.50
CA VAL A 98 5.94 -15.77 -4.72
C VAL A 98 4.88 -16.82 -4.39
N ILE A 99 5.06 -17.59 -3.30
CA ILE A 99 4.11 -18.61 -2.87
C ILE A 99 2.79 -17.96 -2.45
N GLN A 100 2.87 -16.89 -1.66
CA GLN A 100 1.72 -16.13 -1.17
C GLN A 100 0.90 -15.52 -2.31
N PHE A 101 1.58 -14.94 -3.30
CA PHE A 101 0.93 -14.43 -4.50
C PHE A 101 0.18 -15.54 -5.24
N GLY A 102 0.80 -16.73 -5.40
CA GLY A 102 0.17 -17.88 -6.05
C GLY A 102 -1.10 -18.34 -5.31
N VAL A 103 -1.04 -18.45 -3.98
CA VAL A 103 -2.20 -18.83 -3.15
C VAL A 103 -3.31 -17.80 -3.24
N LEU A 104 -2.97 -16.51 -3.11
CA LEU A 104 -3.95 -15.45 -3.18
C LEU A 104 -4.61 -15.37 -4.56
N LEU A 105 -3.82 -15.46 -5.64
CA LEU A 105 -4.33 -15.47 -7.00
C LEU A 105 -5.27 -16.64 -7.24
N ALA A 106 -4.91 -17.83 -6.76
CA ALA A 106 -5.75 -19.02 -6.90
C ALA A 106 -7.11 -18.82 -6.22
N VAL A 107 -7.14 -18.37 -4.95
CA VAL A 107 -8.38 -18.12 -4.22
C VAL A 107 -9.26 -17.09 -4.94
N VAL A 108 -8.68 -15.99 -5.43
CA VAL A 108 -9.44 -14.94 -6.12
C VAL A 108 -9.98 -15.42 -7.46
N VAL A 109 -9.20 -16.18 -8.23
CA VAL A 109 -9.64 -16.79 -9.49
C VAL A 109 -10.81 -17.75 -9.26
N PHE A 110 -10.77 -18.57 -8.20
CA PHE A 110 -11.91 -19.41 -7.82
C PHE A 110 -13.13 -18.59 -7.36
N MET A 111 -12.93 -17.46 -6.73
CA MET A 111 -14.01 -16.60 -6.24
C MET A 111 -14.83 -16.00 -7.39
N ILE A 112 -14.24 -15.73 -8.55
CA ILE A 112 -14.93 -15.11 -9.69
C ILE A 112 -16.14 -15.92 -10.17
N PRO A 113 -16.00 -17.21 -10.60
CA PRO A 113 -17.13 -17.99 -11.06
C PRO A 113 -18.18 -18.21 -9.97
N LEU A 114 -17.75 -18.34 -8.70
CA LEU A 114 -18.67 -18.46 -7.57
C LEU A 114 -19.47 -17.17 -7.36
N SER A 115 -18.85 -16.01 -7.54
CA SER A 115 -19.51 -14.72 -7.45
C SER A 115 -20.54 -14.52 -8.57
N PHE A 116 -20.22 -14.88 -9.80
CA PHE A 116 -21.17 -14.87 -10.89
C PHE A 116 -22.33 -15.82 -10.66
N ASN A 117 -22.07 -17.01 -10.14
CA ASN A 117 -23.14 -17.94 -9.82
C ASN A 117 -24.09 -17.38 -8.73
N ALA A 118 -23.55 -16.72 -7.72
CA ALA A 118 -24.33 -16.11 -6.65
C ALA A 118 -25.28 -15.01 -7.12
N VAL A 119 -24.91 -14.24 -8.15
CA VAL A 119 -25.77 -13.18 -8.73
C VAL A 119 -26.79 -13.72 -9.74
N GLY A 120 -26.65 -14.99 -10.18
CA GLY A 120 -27.49 -15.62 -11.21
C GLY A 120 -26.85 -15.70 -12.59
N GLY A 121 -25.52 -15.60 -12.67
CA GLY A 121 -24.75 -15.67 -13.91
C GLY A 121 -24.31 -14.32 -14.48
N VAL A 122 -23.53 -14.38 -15.55
CA VAL A 122 -22.98 -13.16 -16.18
C VAL A 122 -24.10 -12.29 -16.77
N SER A 123 -25.15 -12.88 -17.37
CA SER A 123 -26.29 -12.14 -17.91
C SER A 123 -26.99 -11.36 -16.79
N ALA A 124 -27.36 -12.05 -15.70
CA ALA A 124 -28.01 -11.41 -14.55
C ALA A 124 -27.16 -10.30 -13.91
N PHE A 125 -25.84 -10.45 -13.90
CA PHE A 125 -24.93 -9.39 -13.47
C PHE A 125 -25.04 -8.16 -14.37
N ILE A 126 -24.99 -8.34 -15.70
CA ILE A 126 -25.08 -7.23 -16.67
C ILE A 126 -26.42 -6.52 -16.55
N ASP A 127 -27.52 -7.28 -16.48
CA ASP A 127 -28.86 -6.73 -16.39
C ASP A 127 -29.04 -5.88 -15.12
N LYS A 128 -28.69 -6.42 -13.97
CA LYS A 128 -28.75 -5.69 -12.69
C LYS A 128 -27.78 -4.52 -12.64
N ALA A 129 -26.59 -4.65 -13.22
CA ALA A 129 -25.61 -3.57 -13.26
C ALA A 129 -26.10 -2.38 -14.10
N ASN A 130 -26.86 -2.63 -15.18
CA ASN A 130 -27.48 -1.59 -15.99
C ASN A 130 -28.61 -0.84 -15.25
N GLU A 131 -29.21 -1.43 -14.23
CA GLU A 131 -30.21 -0.77 -13.38
C GLU A 131 -29.57 0.26 -12.44
N ILE A 132 -28.26 0.15 -12.18
CA ILE A 132 -27.55 1.09 -11.32
C ILE A 132 -27.01 2.26 -12.17
N PRO A 133 -27.48 3.50 -11.95
CA PRO A 133 -27.06 4.65 -12.74
C PRO A 133 -25.54 4.84 -12.73
N GLY A 134 -24.91 4.87 -13.89
CA GLY A 134 -23.49 5.12 -14.03
C GLY A 134 -22.57 3.97 -13.64
N PHE A 135 -23.05 2.74 -13.39
CA PHE A 135 -22.23 1.62 -12.99
C PHE A 135 -21.09 1.32 -13.97
N PHE A 136 -21.37 1.36 -15.26
CA PHE A 136 -20.35 1.18 -16.31
C PHE A 136 -19.76 2.52 -16.81
N SER A 137 -20.04 3.62 -16.12
CA SER A 137 -19.41 4.90 -16.47
C SER A 137 -17.92 4.84 -16.13
N GLY A 138 -17.07 5.21 -17.07
CA GLY A 138 -15.63 5.32 -16.85
C GLY A 138 -15.24 6.51 -15.96
N THR A 139 -16.19 7.36 -15.59
CA THR A 139 -15.97 8.58 -14.81
C THR A 139 -17.10 8.81 -13.82
N SER A 140 -16.82 9.59 -12.78
CA SER A 140 -17.79 10.08 -11.81
C SER A 140 -17.60 11.60 -11.61
N PRO A 141 -18.49 12.28 -10.89
CA PRO A 141 -18.28 13.68 -10.53
C PRO A 141 -16.96 13.94 -9.83
N THR A 142 -16.49 12.99 -9.01
CA THR A 142 -15.22 13.06 -8.28
C THR A 142 -14.04 12.64 -9.14
N TYR A 143 -14.18 11.60 -9.99
CA TYR A 143 -13.12 11.03 -10.81
C TYR A 143 -13.36 11.32 -12.29
N THR A 144 -13.00 12.51 -12.71
CA THR A 144 -13.16 13.00 -14.10
C THR A 144 -12.11 12.40 -15.04
N TRP A 145 -12.29 12.52 -16.37
CA TRP A 145 -11.30 12.12 -17.37
C TRP A 145 -9.93 12.79 -17.15
N VAL A 146 -9.92 14.06 -16.74
CA VAL A 146 -8.69 14.78 -16.44
C VAL A 146 -8.00 14.16 -15.22
N TRP A 147 -8.78 13.85 -14.18
CA TRP A 147 -8.26 13.16 -13.00
C TRP A 147 -7.64 11.79 -13.35
N LEU A 148 -8.32 10.99 -14.20
CA LEU A 148 -7.82 9.69 -14.63
C LEU A 148 -6.50 9.80 -15.40
N LEU A 149 -6.38 10.76 -16.33
CA LEU A 149 -5.14 11.00 -17.06
C LEU A 149 -3.99 11.40 -16.11
N LEU A 150 -4.26 12.32 -15.18
CA LEU A 150 -3.27 12.72 -14.18
C LEU A 150 -2.88 11.56 -13.26
N TRP A 151 -3.85 10.71 -12.89
CA TRP A 151 -3.61 9.52 -12.08
C TRP A 151 -2.71 8.49 -12.80
N ILE A 152 -2.92 8.26 -14.09
CA ILE A 152 -2.04 7.42 -14.90
C ILE A 152 -0.63 8.00 -14.91
N PHE A 153 -0.50 9.30 -15.16
CA PHE A 153 0.80 9.97 -15.18
C PHE A 153 1.52 9.88 -13.83
N LEU A 154 0.80 10.08 -12.74
CA LEU A 154 1.32 9.93 -11.38
C LEU A 154 1.83 8.50 -11.11
N ASN A 155 1.06 7.48 -11.50
CA ASN A 155 1.48 6.09 -11.30
C ASN A 155 2.72 5.73 -12.13
N VAL A 156 2.83 6.22 -13.37
CA VAL A 156 4.04 6.08 -14.18
C VAL A 156 5.24 6.74 -13.49
N ALA A 157 5.06 7.93 -12.95
CA ALA A 157 6.10 8.64 -12.21
C ALA A 157 6.50 7.90 -10.92
N MET A 158 5.53 7.36 -10.19
CA MET A 158 5.77 6.57 -8.98
C MET A 158 6.57 5.30 -9.29
N ILE A 159 6.15 4.52 -10.27
CA ILE A 159 6.84 3.26 -10.66
C ILE A 159 8.27 3.55 -11.15
N GLY A 160 8.49 4.67 -11.83
CA GLY A 160 9.81 5.08 -12.33
C GLY A 160 10.72 5.75 -11.31
N GLY A 161 10.18 6.37 -10.27
CA GLY A 161 10.92 7.20 -9.31
C GLY A 161 11.02 6.65 -7.89
N ASP A 162 10.15 5.74 -7.51
CA ASP A 162 10.11 5.23 -6.16
C ASP A 162 11.15 4.14 -5.89
N TRP A 163 11.83 4.26 -4.76
CA TRP A 163 12.97 3.41 -4.40
C TRP A 163 12.66 1.91 -4.36
N PRO A 164 11.55 1.44 -3.78
CA PRO A 164 11.22 0.02 -3.77
C PRO A 164 11.03 -0.58 -5.16
N PHE A 165 10.49 0.19 -6.11
CA PHE A 165 10.35 -0.28 -7.50
C PHE A 165 11.69 -0.26 -8.22
N VAL A 166 12.41 0.85 -8.15
CA VAL A 166 13.70 1.00 -8.83
C VAL A 166 14.72 -0.01 -8.33
N GLN A 167 14.74 -0.30 -7.02
CA GLN A 167 15.63 -1.31 -6.44
C GLN A 167 15.42 -2.69 -7.10
N ARG A 168 14.20 -3.08 -7.40
CA ARG A 168 13.90 -4.36 -8.06
C ARG A 168 14.46 -4.42 -9.48
N TYR A 169 14.42 -3.32 -10.23
CA TYR A 169 14.95 -3.24 -11.59
C TYR A 169 16.48 -3.26 -11.63
N ILE A 170 17.15 -2.67 -10.65
CA ILE A 170 18.62 -2.62 -10.60
C ILE A 170 19.24 -3.86 -9.93
N SER A 171 18.45 -4.70 -9.25
CA SER A 171 18.92 -5.92 -8.59
C SER A 171 19.08 -7.12 -9.53
N VAL A 172 18.60 -7.02 -10.77
CA VAL A 172 18.73 -8.10 -11.77
C VAL A 172 20.04 -8.01 -12.54
N PRO A 173 20.62 -9.16 -12.98
CA PRO A 173 21.95 -9.20 -13.57
C PRO A 173 22.10 -8.44 -14.89
N THR A 174 21.05 -8.42 -15.72
CA THR A 174 21.13 -7.83 -17.06
C THR A 174 20.02 -6.85 -17.35
N THR A 175 20.28 -5.88 -18.24
CA THR A 175 19.26 -4.94 -18.74
C THR A 175 18.10 -5.67 -19.43
N ARG A 176 18.35 -6.84 -20.04
CA ARG A 176 17.32 -7.65 -20.66
C ARG A 176 16.34 -8.21 -19.61
N ASP A 177 16.84 -8.65 -18.48
CA ASP A 177 16.02 -9.17 -17.39
C ASP A 177 15.23 -8.04 -16.71
N ALA A 178 15.84 -6.85 -16.56
CA ALA A 178 15.11 -5.66 -16.09
C ALA A 178 13.93 -5.31 -17.01
N LYS A 179 14.11 -5.34 -18.34
CA LYS A 179 13.03 -5.13 -19.30
C LYS A 179 11.94 -6.19 -19.19
N LYS A 180 12.31 -7.48 -19.08
CA LYS A 180 11.32 -8.56 -18.88
C LYS A 180 10.49 -8.37 -17.60
N SER A 181 11.13 -8.01 -16.50
CA SER A 181 10.47 -7.70 -15.24
C SER A 181 9.49 -6.53 -15.39
N THR A 182 9.88 -5.48 -16.12
CA THR A 182 9.02 -4.33 -16.39
C THR A 182 7.79 -4.71 -17.22
N TYR A 183 7.96 -5.51 -18.28
CA TYR A 183 6.84 -5.99 -19.09
C TYR A 183 5.90 -6.89 -18.28
N LEU A 184 6.45 -7.80 -17.46
CA LEU A 184 5.64 -8.66 -16.60
C LEU A 184 4.80 -7.83 -15.62
N ILE A 185 5.41 -6.83 -14.96
CA ILE A 185 4.69 -5.92 -14.07
C ILE A 185 3.60 -5.19 -14.85
N GLY A 186 3.89 -4.66 -16.04
CA GLY A 186 2.90 -3.97 -16.88
C GLY A 186 1.70 -4.85 -17.20
N ILE A 187 1.91 -6.10 -17.60
CA ILE A 187 0.82 -7.06 -17.88
C ILE A 187 0.03 -7.35 -16.60
N LEU A 188 0.71 -7.59 -15.49
CA LEU A 188 0.04 -7.84 -14.21
C LEU A 188 -0.80 -6.63 -13.77
N TYR A 189 -0.33 -5.41 -13.91
CA TYR A 189 -1.10 -4.19 -13.59
C TYR A 189 -2.33 -3.98 -14.48
N LEU A 190 -2.35 -4.54 -15.69
CA LEU A 190 -3.54 -4.51 -16.56
C LEU A 190 -4.56 -5.60 -16.20
N VAL A 191 -4.09 -6.80 -15.89
CA VAL A 191 -4.94 -7.98 -15.71
C VAL A 191 -5.44 -8.12 -14.27
N THR A 192 -4.56 -7.93 -13.30
CA THR A 192 -4.91 -8.19 -11.90
C THR A 192 -6.02 -7.30 -11.33
N PRO A 193 -6.13 -5.99 -11.66
CA PRO A 193 -7.24 -5.19 -11.15
C PRO A 193 -8.61 -5.74 -11.57
N LEU A 194 -8.75 -6.24 -12.80
CA LEU A 194 -9.99 -6.85 -13.27
C LEU A 194 -10.35 -8.09 -12.42
N ILE A 195 -9.34 -8.90 -12.09
CA ILE A 195 -9.53 -10.10 -11.28
C ILE A 195 -9.90 -9.73 -9.83
N TRP A 196 -9.22 -8.75 -9.23
CA TRP A 196 -9.41 -8.39 -7.84
C TRP A 196 -10.70 -7.61 -7.58
N TYR A 197 -11.09 -6.69 -8.48
CA TYR A 197 -12.26 -5.85 -8.27
C TYR A 197 -13.57 -6.50 -8.68
N LEU A 198 -13.54 -7.51 -9.57
CA LEU A 198 -14.74 -8.12 -10.10
C LEU A 198 -15.68 -8.69 -9.02
N PRO A 199 -15.20 -9.46 -8.00
CA PRO A 199 -16.06 -9.91 -6.91
C PRO A 199 -16.73 -8.77 -6.14
N THR A 200 -16.01 -7.68 -5.90
CA THR A 200 -16.53 -6.49 -5.21
C THR A 200 -17.59 -5.79 -6.07
N MET A 201 -17.37 -5.69 -7.37
CA MET A 201 -18.36 -5.12 -8.30
C MET A 201 -19.64 -5.96 -8.34
N ILE A 202 -19.52 -7.29 -8.32
CA ILE A 202 -20.67 -8.20 -8.28
C ILE A 202 -21.42 -8.02 -6.95
N TYR A 203 -20.71 -7.88 -5.83
CA TYR A 203 -21.34 -7.62 -4.52
C TYR A 203 -22.12 -6.29 -4.53
N ARG A 204 -21.57 -5.23 -5.13
CA ARG A 204 -22.23 -3.93 -5.28
C ARG A 204 -23.55 -4.04 -6.07
N VAL A 205 -23.59 -4.91 -7.09
CA VAL A 205 -24.80 -5.18 -7.86
C VAL A 205 -25.83 -5.98 -7.09
N MET A 206 -25.39 -6.87 -6.19
CA MET A 206 -26.30 -7.64 -5.32
C MET A 206 -26.87 -6.80 -4.18
N GLU A 207 -26.11 -5.83 -3.71
CA GLU A 207 -26.47 -4.90 -2.62
C GLU A 207 -26.42 -3.44 -3.11
N PRO A 208 -27.41 -2.99 -3.91
CA PRO A 208 -27.44 -1.63 -4.47
C PRO A 208 -27.50 -0.54 -3.38
N GLY A 209 -28.02 -0.88 -2.20
CA GLY A 209 -28.10 -0.01 -1.03
C GLY A 209 -26.79 0.10 -0.22
N LEU A 210 -25.70 -0.54 -0.67
CA LEU A 210 -24.41 -0.46 0.02
C LEU A 210 -23.96 1.00 0.13
N ALA A 211 -24.02 1.54 1.34
CA ALA A 211 -23.58 2.89 1.62
C ALA A 211 -22.05 2.99 1.44
N LEU A 212 -21.61 4.03 0.74
CA LEU A 212 -20.19 4.35 0.59
C LEU A 212 -19.73 5.31 1.70
N ASP A 213 -20.68 5.71 2.57
CA ASP A 213 -20.41 6.62 3.67
C ASP A 213 -19.75 5.91 4.86
N LEU A 214 -19.05 6.70 5.66
CA LEU A 214 -18.46 6.23 6.90
C LEU A 214 -19.54 5.76 7.88
N ASP A 215 -19.43 4.53 8.35
CA ASP A 215 -20.25 4.06 9.45
C ASP A 215 -19.78 4.74 10.75
N ALA A 216 -20.65 5.58 11.32
CA ALA A 216 -20.36 6.34 12.53
C ALA A 216 -20.11 5.43 13.76
N THR A 217 -20.60 4.19 13.74
CA THR A 217 -20.46 3.25 14.84
C THR A 217 -19.11 2.56 14.83
N THR A 218 -18.67 2.13 13.63
CA THR A 218 -17.44 1.34 13.45
C THR A 218 -16.26 2.15 12.94
N MET A 219 -16.50 3.42 12.52
CA MET A 219 -15.53 4.27 11.86
C MET A 219 -14.86 3.62 10.63
N THR A 220 -15.55 2.67 10.01
CA THR A 220 -15.14 2.00 8.78
C THR A 220 -16.08 2.35 7.64
N PHE A 221 -15.57 2.39 6.42
CA PHE A 221 -16.41 2.57 5.25
C PHE A 221 -17.07 1.25 4.88
N ASN A 222 -18.39 1.24 4.72
CA ASN A 222 -19.11 0.03 4.32
C ASN A 222 -18.59 -0.56 3.00
N GLY A 223 -18.10 0.28 2.10
CA GLY A 223 -17.43 -0.14 0.86
C GLY A 223 -16.17 -0.98 1.08
N GLU A 224 -15.40 -0.73 2.15
CA GLU A 224 -14.19 -1.49 2.49
C GLU A 224 -14.50 -2.95 2.85
N HIS A 225 -15.70 -3.24 3.33
CA HIS A 225 -16.16 -4.59 3.67
C HIS A 225 -16.71 -5.38 2.47
N ALA A 226 -16.97 -4.75 1.33
CA ALA A 226 -17.63 -5.38 0.19
C ALA A 226 -16.92 -6.66 -0.29
N TYR A 227 -15.59 -6.63 -0.38
CA TYR A 227 -14.79 -7.80 -0.75
C TYR A 227 -14.92 -8.95 0.26
N VAL A 228 -14.86 -8.63 1.56
CA VAL A 228 -14.98 -9.60 2.64
C VAL A 228 -16.38 -10.20 2.67
N ASN A 229 -17.42 -9.38 2.51
CA ASN A 229 -18.80 -9.83 2.50
C ASN A 229 -19.06 -10.76 1.32
N MET A 230 -18.56 -10.43 0.11
CA MET A 230 -18.65 -11.33 -1.02
C MET A 230 -17.91 -12.64 -0.76
N SER A 231 -16.71 -12.60 -0.17
CA SER A 231 -15.94 -13.79 0.15
C SER A 231 -16.67 -14.71 1.15
N LYS A 232 -17.31 -14.15 2.18
CA LYS A 232 -18.13 -14.90 3.13
C LYS A 232 -19.33 -15.57 2.47
N LEU A 233 -19.91 -14.92 1.45
CA LEU A 233 -21.08 -15.42 0.75
C LEU A 233 -20.75 -16.61 -0.15
N VAL A 234 -19.61 -16.57 -0.86
CA VAL A 234 -19.32 -17.52 -1.96
C VAL A 234 -18.25 -18.54 -1.63
N LEU A 235 -17.36 -18.25 -0.68
CA LEU A 235 -16.27 -19.17 -0.32
C LEU A 235 -16.64 -20.08 0.86
N MET A 236 -16.17 -21.31 0.82
CA MET A 236 -16.24 -22.21 1.97
C MET A 236 -15.35 -21.69 3.12
N LYS A 237 -15.69 -21.99 4.37
CA LYS A 237 -14.98 -21.50 5.58
C LYS A 237 -13.46 -21.67 5.51
N GLY A 238 -12.96 -22.81 5.02
CA GLY A 238 -11.52 -23.05 4.84
C GLY A 238 -10.87 -22.15 3.79
N MET A 239 -11.57 -21.83 2.70
CA MET A 239 -11.09 -20.93 1.65
C MET A 239 -11.04 -19.47 2.12
N VAL A 240 -12.01 -19.04 2.95
CA VAL A 240 -11.98 -17.72 3.58
C VAL A 240 -10.76 -17.57 4.49
N GLY A 241 -10.45 -18.60 5.29
CA GLY A 241 -9.25 -18.63 6.12
C GLY A 241 -7.96 -18.57 5.29
N MET A 242 -7.91 -19.32 4.18
CA MET A 242 -6.76 -19.30 3.26
C MET A 242 -6.59 -17.93 2.59
N MET A 243 -7.69 -17.30 2.19
CA MET A 243 -7.68 -15.94 1.65
C MET A 243 -7.14 -14.93 2.69
N LEU A 244 -7.65 -14.98 3.91
CA LEU A 244 -7.17 -14.12 5.00
C LEU A 244 -5.67 -14.34 5.23
N ALA A 245 -5.22 -15.58 5.35
CA ALA A 245 -3.80 -15.89 5.54
C ALA A 245 -2.92 -15.33 4.41
N ALA A 246 -3.37 -15.46 3.16
CA ALA A 246 -2.65 -14.94 2.01
C ALA A 246 -2.62 -13.40 1.98
N MET A 247 -3.72 -12.73 2.33
CA MET A 247 -3.77 -11.26 2.43
C MET A 247 -2.87 -10.74 3.56
N LEU A 248 -2.92 -11.39 4.73
CA LEU A 248 -2.02 -11.08 5.85
C LEU A 248 -0.56 -11.20 5.44
N SER A 249 -0.20 -12.32 4.82
CA SER A 249 1.14 -12.58 4.35
C SER A 249 1.62 -11.54 3.33
N ALA A 250 0.79 -11.20 2.33
CA ALA A 250 1.12 -10.20 1.33
C ALA A 250 1.36 -8.81 1.96
N THR A 251 0.53 -8.43 2.94
CA THR A 251 0.70 -7.17 3.65
C THR A 251 1.96 -7.17 4.53
N LEU A 252 2.20 -8.25 5.28
CA LEU A 252 3.41 -8.37 6.09
C LEU A 252 4.68 -8.30 5.25
N SER A 253 4.67 -8.92 4.05
CA SER A 253 5.75 -8.83 3.08
C SER A 253 5.97 -7.39 2.58
N ASN A 254 4.89 -6.68 2.22
CA ASN A 254 4.98 -5.27 1.81
C ASN A 254 5.59 -4.41 2.94
N VAL A 255 5.09 -4.54 4.17
CA VAL A 255 5.60 -3.81 5.34
C VAL A 255 7.08 -4.12 5.58
N SER A 256 7.47 -5.39 5.60
CA SER A 256 8.85 -5.80 5.83
C SER A 256 9.79 -5.33 4.71
N GLY A 257 9.33 -5.39 3.45
CA GLY A 257 10.06 -4.88 2.30
C GLY A 257 10.36 -3.38 2.42
N ILE A 258 9.36 -2.59 2.76
CA ILE A 258 9.51 -1.13 2.98
C ILE A 258 10.44 -0.84 4.16
N LEU A 259 10.25 -1.52 5.29
CA LEU A 259 11.12 -1.37 6.47
C LEU A 259 12.59 -1.65 6.13
N ASN A 260 12.88 -2.74 5.41
CA ASN A 260 14.23 -3.10 5.00
C ASN A 260 14.85 -2.08 4.03
N VAL A 261 14.10 -1.63 3.03
CA VAL A 261 14.57 -0.61 2.06
C VAL A 261 14.98 0.66 2.79
N TYR A 262 14.08 1.21 3.60
CA TYR A 262 14.35 2.51 4.24
C TYR A 262 15.33 2.40 5.42
N ALA A 263 15.43 1.25 6.07
CA ALA A 263 16.50 1.00 7.04
C ALA A 263 17.89 1.03 6.38
N ASN A 264 18.02 0.42 5.20
CA ASN A 264 19.25 0.47 4.42
C ASN A 264 19.56 1.89 3.94
N VAL A 265 18.59 2.56 3.33
CA VAL A 265 18.74 3.95 2.86
C VAL A 265 19.14 4.88 4.02
N TYR A 266 18.46 4.79 5.16
CA TYR A 266 18.82 5.60 6.34
C TYR A 266 20.24 5.29 6.82
N THR A 267 20.58 4.00 6.94
CA THR A 267 21.87 3.56 7.51
C THR A 267 23.04 3.95 6.62
N TYR A 268 22.91 3.82 5.30
CA TYR A 268 24.02 4.07 4.38
C TYR A 268 24.04 5.50 3.85
N ASP A 269 22.90 6.07 3.47
CA ASP A 269 22.84 7.36 2.78
C ASP A 269 22.72 8.55 3.74
N ILE A 270 22.10 8.38 4.93
CA ILE A 270 21.93 9.46 5.90
C ILE A 270 22.92 9.33 7.05
N TRP A 271 22.83 8.23 7.81
CA TRP A 271 23.65 8.05 9.02
C TRP A 271 25.13 7.80 8.68
N GLY A 272 25.39 6.93 7.70
CA GLY A 272 26.74 6.55 7.25
C GLY A 272 27.48 7.65 6.50
N HIS A 273 26.74 8.63 5.95
CA HIS A 273 27.38 9.74 5.24
C HIS A 273 28.04 10.78 6.16
N LYS A 274 27.62 10.86 7.43
CA LYS A 274 28.26 11.75 8.42
C LYS A 274 29.71 11.31 8.64
N GLU A 275 30.67 12.25 8.60
CA GLU A 275 32.12 11.98 8.73
C GLU A 275 32.45 11.05 9.90
N LYS A 276 31.82 11.28 11.07
CA LYS A 276 31.96 10.47 12.26
C LYS A 276 31.58 8.99 12.08
N ASN A 277 30.74 8.68 11.12
CA ASN A 277 30.17 7.34 10.92
C ASN A 277 30.67 6.64 9.65
N ARG A 278 31.45 7.34 8.83
CA ARG A 278 31.93 6.87 7.52
C ARG A 278 32.78 5.60 7.64
N GLN A 279 33.55 5.49 8.71
CA GLN A 279 34.41 4.32 9.02
C GLN A 279 33.78 3.38 10.05
N ALA A 280 32.49 3.48 10.30
CA ALA A 280 31.81 2.63 11.26
C ALA A 280 31.86 1.15 10.83
N ASP A 281 32.17 0.26 11.77
CA ASP A 281 32.16 -1.18 11.62
C ASP A 281 30.76 -1.68 11.18
N GLU A 282 30.73 -2.74 10.39
CA GLU A 282 29.51 -3.34 9.87
C GLU A 282 28.54 -3.73 10.98
N LYS A 283 29.04 -4.25 12.12
CA LYS A 283 28.21 -4.55 13.30
C LYS A 283 27.46 -3.32 13.82
N LYS A 284 28.09 -2.15 13.80
CA LYS A 284 27.44 -0.89 14.20
C LYS A 284 26.39 -0.46 13.22
N ARG A 285 26.63 -0.60 11.91
CA ARG A 285 25.65 -0.32 10.86
C ARG A 285 24.41 -1.20 10.99
N ILE A 286 24.59 -2.51 11.23
CA ILE A 286 23.49 -3.45 11.48
C ILE A 286 22.65 -3.03 12.69
N LYS A 287 23.30 -2.64 13.80
CA LYS A 287 22.59 -2.16 15.01
C LYS A 287 21.74 -0.90 14.72
N VAL A 288 22.32 0.06 13.99
CA VAL A 288 21.62 1.29 13.60
C VAL A 288 20.44 0.97 12.68
N GLY A 289 20.63 0.10 11.69
CA GLY A 289 19.57 -0.35 10.80
C GLY A 289 18.42 -1.03 11.56
N ARG A 290 18.71 -1.93 12.49
CA ARG A 290 17.68 -2.58 13.33
C ARG A 290 16.94 -1.59 14.23
N LEU A 291 17.64 -0.64 14.84
CA LEU A 291 17.02 0.41 15.65
C LEU A 291 16.09 1.28 14.78
N PHE A 292 16.54 1.67 13.59
CA PHE A 292 15.72 2.41 12.66
C PHE A 292 14.48 1.61 12.23
N THR A 293 14.64 0.33 11.88
CA THR A 293 13.51 -0.57 11.56
C THR A 293 12.49 -0.61 12.69
N PHE A 294 12.95 -0.73 13.93
CA PHE A 294 12.07 -0.77 15.09
C PHE A 294 11.30 0.55 15.27
N VAL A 295 12.00 1.68 15.29
CA VAL A 295 11.37 3.01 15.45
C VAL A 295 10.44 3.32 14.29
N PHE A 296 10.87 3.07 13.06
CA PHE A 296 10.07 3.33 11.86
C PHE A 296 8.81 2.45 11.83
N GLY A 297 8.92 1.19 12.25
CA GLY A 297 7.76 0.30 12.36
C GLY A 297 6.77 0.74 13.44
N LEU A 298 7.24 1.24 14.59
CA LEU A 298 6.35 1.84 15.60
C LEU A 298 5.62 3.07 15.04
N VAL A 299 6.29 3.89 14.24
CA VAL A 299 5.66 5.03 13.57
C VAL A 299 4.57 4.56 12.59
N ILE A 300 4.83 3.49 11.80
CA ILE A 300 3.84 2.91 10.90
C ILE A 300 2.61 2.41 11.67
N ILE A 301 2.80 1.69 12.78
CA ILE A 301 1.71 1.21 13.63
C ILE A 301 0.90 2.40 14.18
N ALA A 302 1.57 3.40 14.72
CA ALA A 302 0.89 4.59 15.24
C ALA A 302 0.09 5.31 14.13
N LEU A 303 0.67 5.50 12.95
CA LEU A 303 -0.02 6.12 11.81
C LEU A 303 -1.21 5.29 11.37
N SER A 304 -1.12 3.95 11.37
CA SER A 304 -2.26 3.10 10.97
C SER A 304 -3.48 3.27 11.89
N MET A 305 -3.26 3.59 13.16
CA MET A 305 -4.33 3.89 14.11
C MET A 305 -5.05 5.23 13.81
N PHE A 306 -4.43 6.14 13.07
CA PHE A 306 -5.06 7.41 12.69
C PHE A 306 -5.85 7.34 11.38
N ILE A 307 -5.72 6.28 10.58
CA ILE A 307 -6.37 6.15 9.27
C ILE A 307 -7.91 6.25 9.36
N PRO A 308 -8.62 5.61 10.31
CA PRO A 308 -10.06 5.75 10.44
C PRO A 308 -10.50 7.22 10.59
N PHE A 309 -9.78 7.98 11.41
CA PHE A 309 -10.10 9.40 11.68
C PHE A 309 -9.78 10.32 10.49
N ALA A 310 -8.91 9.89 9.59
CA ALA A 310 -8.55 10.63 8.38
C ALA A 310 -9.51 10.38 7.19
N GLY A 311 -10.54 9.55 7.40
CA GLY A 311 -11.57 9.26 6.39
C GLY A 311 -11.33 7.97 5.61
N GLY A 312 -10.62 6.99 6.22
CA GLY A 312 -10.42 5.66 5.67
C GLY A 312 -9.26 5.53 4.68
N ALA A 313 -9.06 4.30 4.21
CA ALA A 313 -7.92 3.94 3.38
C ALA A 313 -7.89 4.67 2.04
N GLU A 314 -9.01 4.73 1.34
CA GLU A 314 -9.11 5.34 0.00
C GLU A 314 -8.74 6.83 0.04
N LYS A 315 -9.39 7.59 0.92
CA LYS A 315 -9.17 9.03 1.03
C LYS A 315 -7.72 9.35 1.39
N VAL A 316 -7.14 8.61 2.33
CA VAL A 316 -5.74 8.81 2.74
C VAL A 316 -4.79 8.47 1.60
N VAL A 317 -5.01 7.38 0.85
CA VAL A 317 -4.15 7.00 -0.29
C VAL A 317 -4.22 8.05 -1.39
N VAL A 318 -5.43 8.47 -1.81
CA VAL A 318 -5.60 9.46 -2.88
C VAL A 318 -4.95 10.78 -2.48
N THR A 319 -5.21 11.27 -1.27
CA THR A 319 -4.62 12.51 -0.75
C THR A 319 -3.09 12.42 -0.66
N LEU A 320 -2.56 11.32 -0.11
CA LEU A 320 -1.12 11.12 0.01
C LEU A 320 -0.42 11.07 -1.36
N LEU A 321 -0.99 10.29 -2.30
CA LEU A 321 -0.39 10.14 -3.63
C LEU A 321 -0.38 11.47 -4.39
N THR A 322 -1.47 12.22 -4.34
CA THR A 322 -1.57 13.49 -5.06
C THR A 322 -0.78 14.60 -4.39
N MET A 323 -0.94 14.80 -3.08
CA MET A 323 -0.36 15.94 -2.37
C MET A 323 1.10 15.75 -1.98
N VAL A 324 1.54 14.52 -1.71
CA VAL A 324 2.89 14.27 -1.17
C VAL A 324 3.79 13.56 -2.18
N MET A 325 3.33 12.48 -2.78
CA MET A 325 4.18 11.67 -3.65
C MET A 325 4.36 12.27 -5.04
N CYS A 326 3.33 12.91 -5.59
CA CYS A 326 3.43 13.59 -6.89
C CYS A 326 4.52 14.67 -6.91
N PRO A 327 4.55 15.62 -5.95
CA PRO A 327 5.64 16.60 -5.84
C PRO A 327 7.02 15.99 -5.63
N LEU A 328 7.09 14.81 -5.04
CA LEU A 328 8.36 14.14 -4.80
C LEU A 328 8.93 13.49 -6.07
N TYR A 329 8.10 12.75 -6.81
CA TYR A 329 8.57 11.95 -7.94
C TYR A 329 8.70 12.72 -9.25
N ILE A 330 7.73 13.58 -9.58
CA ILE A 330 7.71 14.27 -10.88
C ILE A 330 8.96 15.14 -11.09
N PRO A 331 9.37 16.03 -10.16
CA PRO A 331 10.58 16.82 -10.35
C PRO A 331 11.85 15.97 -10.44
N SER A 332 11.93 14.87 -9.70
CA SER A 332 13.10 13.98 -9.73
C SER A 332 13.23 13.24 -11.06
N ILE A 333 12.11 12.78 -11.64
CA ILE A 333 12.08 12.18 -12.97
C ILE A 333 12.38 13.21 -14.05
N TRP A 334 11.84 14.43 -13.94
CA TRP A 334 12.17 15.52 -14.84
C TRP A 334 13.67 15.81 -14.88
N GLY A 335 14.34 15.61 -13.76
CA GLY A 335 15.80 15.71 -13.67
C GLY A 335 16.58 14.71 -14.55
N LEU A 336 15.97 13.61 -15.00
CA LEU A 336 16.57 12.68 -15.94
C LEU A 336 16.66 13.29 -17.36
N PHE A 337 15.69 14.11 -17.73
CA PHE A 337 15.57 14.69 -19.07
C PHE A 337 16.18 16.10 -19.16
N SER A 338 16.10 16.88 -18.09
CA SER A 338 16.57 18.26 -18.04
C SER A 338 18.01 18.38 -17.55
N LYS A 339 18.92 18.85 -18.41
CA LYS A 339 20.32 19.14 -18.04
C LYS A 339 20.44 20.45 -17.24
N ARG A 340 19.43 21.31 -17.26
CA ARG A 340 19.45 22.66 -16.64
C ARG A 340 19.00 22.67 -15.17
N LEU A 341 18.31 21.62 -14.74
CA LEU A 341 17.77 21.55 -13.39
C LEU A 341 18.89 21.39 -12.35
N THR A 342 18.92 22.28 -11.35
CA THR A 342 19.85 22.23 -10.22
C THR A 342 19.18 21.62 -8.99
N GLY A 343 19.98 21.15 -8.02
CA GLY A 343 19.45 20.55 -6.79
C GLY A 343 18.57 21.49 -5.97
N ASN A 344 18.93 22.79 -5.90
CA ASN A 344 18.12 23.77 -5.19
C ASN A 344 16.77 24.00 -5.88
N GLN A 345 16.75 24.08 -7.22
CA GLN A 345 15.51 24.21 -7.99
C GLN A 345 14.62 22.98 -7.80
N LEU A 346 15.19 21.77 -7.73
CA LEU A 346 14.47 20.55 -7.45
C LEU A 346 13.77 20.63 -6.09
N ILE A 347 14.51 20.96 -5.02
CA ILE A 347 13.95 21.10 -3.66
C ILE A 347 12.87 22.19 -3.64
N THR A 348 13.13 23.34 -4.26
CA THR A 348 12.15 24.44 -4.33
C THR A 348 10.88 24.01 -5.04
N ALA A 349 10.98 23.28 -6.15
CA ALA A 349 9.82 22.75 -6.87
C ALA A 349 9.01 21.80 -6.00
N MET A 350 9.66 20.88 -5.27
CA MET A 350 8.99 19.96 -4.34
C MET A 350 8.24 20.72 -3.24
N VAL A 351 8.90 21.67 -2.59
CA VAL A 351 8.32 22.45 -1.48
C VAL A 351 7.15 23.32 -1.94
N LEU A 352 7.30 24.02 -3.07
CA LEU A 352 6.23 24.85 -3.63
C LEU A 352 5.01 24.00 -4.03
N THR A 353 5.24 22.85 -4.64
CA THR A 353 4.14 21.97 -5.04
C THR A 353 3.42 21.38 -3.83
N TRP A 354 4.14 21.04 -2.75
CA TRP A 354 3.52 20.62 -1.48
C TRP A 354 2.68 21.74 -0.88
N PHE A 355 3.22 22.96 -0.86
CA PHE A 355 2.50 24.11 -0.32
C PHE A 355 1.20 24.36 -1.08
N VAL A 356 1.25 24.33 -2.42
CA VAL A 356 0.06 24.46 -3.27
C VAL A 356 -0.93 23.31 -3.03
N GLY A 357 -0.45 22.06 -2.94
CA GLY A 357 -1.30 20.90 -2.69
C GLY A 357 -1.99 20.90 -1.32
N ILE A 358 -1.36 21.49 -0.29
CA ILE A 358 -1.97 21.62 1.05
C ILE A 358 -3.00 22.76 1.10
N MET A 359 -2.82 23.79 0.27
CA MET A 359 -3.72 24.96 0.23
C MET A 359 -4.95 24.73 -0.67
N ALA A 360 -4.89 23.76 -1.58
CA ALA A 360 -5.99 23.36 -2.47
C ALA A 360 -6.93 22.36 -1.81
#